data_8a9608c8a67b0b2335ec616031d15b99
#
_entry.id   8a9608c8a67b0b2335ec616031d15b99
#
_cell.length_a   1.000
_cell.length_b   1.000
_cell.length_c   1.000
_cell.angle_alpha   90.00
_cell.angle_beta   90.00
_cell.angle_gamma   90.00
#
_symmetry.space_group_name_H-M   'P 1'
#
loop_
_entity.id
_entity.type
_entity.pdbx_description
1 polymer ?
#
loop_
_entity_poly.entity_id
_entity_poly.type
_entity_poly.pdbx_seq_one_letter_code
_entity_poly.pdbx_strand_id
1 'polypeptide(L)'
;LGDVYKRQEDKNMPVVNELIRSEADGAISFGNYKLDTKSKLPDFEHCGDTYKVKTFNEITKLEKNGSFVYESVPGTAVNDFKATDTSVSFMVEGNEDAQITLGLEEGTSYDIRINDKDAGTMATNMGGKLVLSVEFDGEKPVKVDIKKA
;
A
#
# COMPACT_ATOMS: atom_id res chain seq x y z
N LEU A 1 17.54 21.97 -12.48
CA LEU A 1 18.46 20.94 -11.96
C LEU A 1 18.05 20.49 -10.57
N GLY A 2 17.67 21.41 -9.69
CA GLY A 2 17.23 21.06 -8.35
C GLY A 2 15.99 20.17 -8.34
N ASP A 3 15.05 20.41 -9.23
CA ASP A 3 13.82 19.61 -9.31
C ASP A 3 14.08 18.19 -9.79
N VAL A 4 14.98 18.04 -10.73
CA VAL A 4 15.35 16.71 -11.23
C VAL A 4 16.07 15.93 -10.13
N TYR A 5 16.93 16.59 -9.39
CA TYR A 5 17.65 15.98 -8.28
C TYR A 5 16.70 15.54 -7.18
N LYS A 6 15.74 16.38 -6.82
CA LYS A 6 14.73 16.04 -5.81
C LYS A 6 13.89 14.86 -6.21
N ARG A 7 13.51 14.78 -7.48
CA ARG A 7 12.73 13.64 -7.97
C ARG A 7 13.49 12.34 -7.88
N GLN A 8 14.80 12.36 -8.09
CA GLN A 8 15.63 11.16 -7.93
C GLN A 8 15.72 10.76 -6.46
N GLU A 9 15.84 11.72 -5.56
CA GLU A 9 15.82 11.43 -4.13
C GLU A 9 14.47 10.82 -3.71
N ASP A 10 13.37 11.37 -4.20
CA ASP A 10 12.03 10.86 -3.91
C ASP A 10 11.87 9.41 -4.38
N LYS A 11 12.44 9.07 -5.54
CA LYS A 11 12.42 7.70 -6.03
C LYS A 11 13.25 6.75 -5.18
N ASN A 12 14.35 7.25 -4.60
CA ASN A 12 15.23 6.46 -3.76
C ASN A 12 14.76 6.40 -2.32
N MET A 13 13.79 7.24 -1.95
CA MET A 13 13.24 7.32 -0.60
C MET A 13 11.73 7.10 -0.67
N PRO A 14 11.30 5.83 -0.76
CA PRO A 14 9.90 5.51 -0.99
C PRO A 14 8.96 5.81 0.16
N VAL A 15 9.49 6.14 1.34
CA VAL A 15 8.63 6.53 2.46
C VAL A 15 7.91 7.83 2.14
N VAL A 16 6.69 7.94 2.60
CA VAL A 16 5.84 9.10 2.32
C VAL A 16 5.91 10.02 3.54
N ASN A 17 6.73 11.07 3.44
CA ASN A 17 6.97 11.97 4.57
C ASN A 17 5.71 12.69 5.03
N GLU A 18 4.82 13.01 4.14
CA GLU A 18 3.54 13.63 4.45
C GLU A 18 2.47 12.64 4.91
N LEU A 19 2.85 11.37 5.11
CA LEU A 19 2.04 10.22 5.52
C LEU A 19 1.12 9.69 4.43
N ILE A 20 0.55 10.55 3.61
CA ILE A 20 -0.27 10.20 2.45
C ILE A 20 -0.24 11.35 1.45
N ARG A 21 -0.23 11.02 0.16
CA ARG A 21 -0.30 12.02 -0.90
C ARG A 21 -1.03 11.47 -2.12
N SER A 22 -1.59 12.39 -2.91
CA SER A 22 -2.21 12.06 -4.20
C SER A 22 -1.14 12.02 -5.29
N GLU A 23 -1.23 11.04 -6.17
CA GLU A 23 -0.39 10.97 -7.36
C GLU A 23 -1.14 11.50 -8.58
N ALA A 24 -0.41 11.87 -9.62
CA ALA A 24 -0.99 12.53 -10.78
C ALA A 24 -1.95 11.64 -11.58
N ASP A 25 -1.81 10.33 -11.50
CA ASP A 25 -2.62 9.37 -12.25
C ASP A 25 -3.85 8.86 -11.48
N GLY A 26 -4.20 9.50 -10.37
CA GLY A 26 -5.31 9.07 -9.52
C GLY A 26 -4.95 8.05 -8.47
N ALA A 27 -3.71 7.60 -8.43
CA ALA A 27 -3.22 6.71 -7.38
C ALA A 27 -2.90 7.50 -6.12
N ILE A 28 -2.70 6.81 -5.00
CA ILE A 28 -2.23 7.42 -3.76
C ILE A 28 -0.99 6.69 -3.27
N SER A 29 -0.17 7.42 -2.53
CA SER A 29 1.01 6.86 -1.86
C SER A 29 0.90 7.16 -0.38
N PHE A 30 1.26 6.20 0.48
CA PHE A 30 1.10 6.37 1.92
C PHE A 30 2.06 5.49 2.69
N GLY A 31 2.27 5.85 3.95
CA GLY A 31 3.05 5.05 4.88
C GLY A 31 4.49 5.49 5.04
N ASN A 32 4.99 5.39 6.27
CA ASN A 32 6.38 5.67 6.59
C ASN A 32 6.83 4.74 7.72
N TYR A 33 7.43 3.63 7.35
CA TYR A 33 7.90 2.62 8.31
C TYR A 33 9.17 3.03 9.04
N LYS A 34 9.77 4.15 8.68
CA LYS A 34 10.98 4.64 9.35
C LYS A 34 10.68 5.48 10.59
N LEU A 35 9.41 5.80 10.81
CA LEU A 35 9.02 6.56 11.99
C LEU A 35 9.07 5.68 13.24
N ASP A 36 9.62 6.22 14.32
CA ASP A 36 9.69 5.55 15.61
C ASP A 36 8.38 5.66 16.40
N THR A 37 7.60 6.68 16.10
CA THR A 37 6.38 7.00 16.83
C THR A 37 5.20 6.96 15.87
N LYS A 38 4.09 6.36 16.34
CA LYS A 38 2.86 6.28 15.57
C LYS A 38 2.38 7.67 15.15
N SER A 39 2.14 7.82 13.87
CA SER A 39 1.63 9.06 13.28
C SER A 39 0.33 8.77 12.56
N LYS A 40 -0.61 9.71 12.66
CA LYS A 40 -1.94 9.57 12.05
C LYS A 40 -2.27 10.83 11.26
N LEU A 41 -2.92 10.65 10.14
CA LEU A 41 -3.49 11.76 9.37
C LEU A 41 -4.91 11.39 8.96
N PRO A 42 -5.92 11.99 9.58
CA PRO A 42 -7.31 11.76 9.19
C PRO A 42 -7.74 12.77 8.12
N ASP A 43 -8.90 12.51 7.53
CA ASP A 43 -9.61 13.47 6.67
C ASP A 43 -8.81 13.92 5.45
N PHE A 44 -8.00 13.02 4.89
CA PHE A 44 -7.30 13.28 3.63
C PHE A 44 -8.26 13.05 2.47
N GLU A 45 -8.54 14.09 1.69
CA GLU A 45 -9.45 13.98 0.56
C GLU A 45 -8.71 13.66 -0.73
N HIS A 46 -9.23 12.70 -1.49
CA HIS A 46 -8.66 12.28 -2.76
C HIS A 46 -9.77 11.68 -3.62
N CYS A 47 -9.99 12.26 -4.81
CA CYS A 47 -10.99 11.78 -5.78
C CYS A 47 -12.39 11.59 -5.18
N GLY A 48 -12.80 12.51 -4.32
CA GLY A 48 -14.13 12.47 -3.72
C GLY A 48 -14.26 11.55 -2.52
N ASP A 49 -13.20 10.88 -2.10
CA ASP A 49 -13.19 10.00 -0.94
C ASP A 49 -12.34 10.58 0.17
N THR A 50 -12.62 10.16 1.39
CA THR A 50 -11.88 10.61 2.58
C THR A 50 -11.07 9.45 3.13
N TYR A 51 -9.77 9.66 3.28
CA TYR A 51 -8.82 8.65 3.74
C TYR A 51 -8.26 8.99 5.11
N LYS A 52 -7.90 7.95 5.84
CA LYS A 52 -7.19 8.06 7.11
C LYS A 52 -6.02 7.09 7.10
N VAL A 53 -4.84 7.57 7.45
CA VAL A 53 -3.64 6.74 7.52
C VAL A 53 -3.10 6.74 8.95
N LYS A 54 -2.57 5.59 9.36
CA LYS A 54 -1.81 5.43 10.58
C LYS A 54 -0.56 4.65 10.20
N THR A 55 0.61 5.17 10.58
CA THR A 55 1.85 4.54 10.15
C THR A 55 2.99 4.82 11.12
N PHE A 56 3.83 3.83 11.31
CA PHE A 56 5.14 3.90 11.95
C PHE A 56 5.82 2.54 11.76
N ASN A 57 6.91 2.29 12.50
CA ASN A 57 7.71 1.07 12.25
C ASN A 57 6.96 -0.25 12.51
N GLU A 58 5.94 -0.26 13.35
CA GLU A 58 5.23 -1.50 13.69
C GLU A 58 4.01 -1.79 12.82
N ILE A 59 3.40 -0.76 12.22
CA ILE A 59 2.18 -0.94 11.43
C ILE A 59 1.98 0.21 10.46
N THR A 60 1.40 -0.11 9.30
CA THR A 60 0.84 0.88 8.37
C THR A 60 -0.58 0.46 8.06
N LYS A 61 -1.54 1.38 8.23
CA LYS A 61 -2.96 1.10 8.01
C LYS A 61 -3.62 2.24 7.27
N LEU A 62 -4.45 1.90 6.30
CA LEU A 62 -5.22 2.86 5.50
C LEU A 62 -6.70 2.51 5.56
N GLU A 63 -7.53 3.53 5.81
CA GLU A 63 -8.98 3.44 5.73
C GLU A 63 -9.50 4.43 4.69
N LYS A 64 -10.57 4.05 4.01
CA LYS A 64 -11.24 4.90 3.03
C LYS A 64 -12.71 5.00 3.40
N ASN A 65 -13.19 6.22 3.64
CA ASN A 65 -14.58 6.47 4.07
C ASN A 65 -14.96 5.62 5.29
N GLY A 66 -14.00 5.43 6.22
CA GLY A 66 -14.21 4.64 7.42
C GLY A 66 -14.09 3.13 7.23
N SER A 67 -13.84 2.65 6.02
CA SER A 67 -13.71 1.22 5.74
C SER A 67 -12.26 0.80 5.57
N PHE A 68 -11.95 -0.40 5.98
CA PHE A 68 -10.61 -0.98 5.90
C PHE A 68 -10.16 -1.12 4.44
N VAL A 69 -8.94 -0.69 4.12
CA VAL A 69 -8.35 -0.82 2.79
C VAL A 69 -7.06 -1.62 2.82
N TYR A 70 -6.13 -1.26 3.71
CA TYR A 70 -4.78 -1.82 3.74
C TYR A 70 -4.25 -1.85 5.16
N GLU A 71 -3.51 -2.91 5.48
CA GLU A 71 -2.76 -2.99 6.73
C GLU A 71 -1.51 -3.82 6.52
N SER A 72 -0.39 -3.38 7.04
CA SER A 72 0.83 -4.18 7.05
C SER A 72 1.42 -4.25 8.44
N VAL A 73 1.99 -5.41 8.78
CA VAL A 73 2.69 -5.65 10.03
C VAL A 73 3.98 -6.40 9.67
N PRO A 74 5.16 -5.84 9.96
CA PRO A 74 5.41 -4.47 10.44
C PRO A 74 5.07 -3.40 9.41
N GLY A 75 5.35 -2.14 9.73
CA GLY A 75 5.04 -1.02 8.87
C GLY A 75 5.72 -1.07 7.52
N THR A 76 5.10 -0.46 6.54
CA THR A 76 5.61 -0.37 5.17
C THR A 76 5.36 1.02 4.61
N ALA A 77 5.90 1.27 3.43
CA ALA A 77 5.54 2.42 2.60
C ALA A 77 4.97 1.88 1.30
N VAL A 78 3.85 2.45 0.88
CA VAL A 78 3.13 2.02 -0.31
C VAL A 78 3.10 3.17 -1.30
N ASN A 79 3.51 2.92 -2.52
CA ASN A 79 3.52 3.92 -3.58
C ASN A 79 2.63 3.48 -4.72
N ASP A 80 1.95 4.45 -5.32
CA ASP A 80 1.11 4.24 -6.50
C ASP A 80 0.00 3.20 -6.28
N PHE A 81 -0.63 3.28 -5.11
CA PHE A 81 -1.75 2.40 -4.80
C PHE A 81 -2.95 2.79 -5.64
N LYS A 82 -3.41 1.87 -6.45
CA LYS A 82 -4.52 2.10 -7.36
C LYS A 82 -5.48 0.93 -7.32
N ALA A 83 -6.72 1.21 -6.99
CA ALA A 83 -7.76 0.20 -6.87
C ALA A 83 -8.91 0.50 -7.83
N THR A 84 -9.37 -0.52 -8.52
CA THR A 84 -10.57 -0.48 -9.35
C THR A 84 -11.55 -1.54 -8.85
N ASP A 85 -12.70 -1.68 -9.49
CA ASP A 85 -13.68 -2.71 -9.12
C ASP A 85 -13.13 -4.14 -9.29
N THR A 86 -12.10 -4.32 -10.12
CA THR A 86 -11.59 -5.64 -10.47
C THR A 86 -10.13 -5.86 -10.12
N SER A 87 -9.40 -4.82 -9.70
CA SER A 87 -7.97 -4.95 -9.49
C SER A 87 -7.42 -3.97 -8.45
N VAL A 88 -6.27 -4.34 -7.88
CA VAL A 88 -5.48 -3.49 -7.01
C VAL A 88 -4.02 -3.66 -7.40
N SER A 89 -3.30 -2.55 -7.54
CA SER A 89 -1.87 -2.60 -7.81
C SER A 89 -1.13 -1.55 -6.99
N PHE A 90 0.07 -1.88 -6.57
CA PHE A 90 0.91 -0.97 -5.80
C PHE A 90 2.35 -1.44 -5.75
N MET A 91 3.24 -0.51 -5.37
CA MET A 91 4.62 -0.80 -5.00
C MET A 91 4.72 -0.70 -3.49
N VAL A 92 5.40 -1.64 -2.85
CA VAL A 92 5.52 -1.66 -1.39
C VAL A 92 6.98 -1.90 -0.98
N GLU A 93 7.37 -1.26 0.11
CA GLU A 93 8.72 -1.38 0.66
C GLU A 93 8.67 -1.36 2.18
N GLY A 94 9.61 -2.05 2.80
CA GLY A 94 9.72 -2.12 4.26
C GLY A 94 11.07 -2.63 4.70
N ASN A 95 11.33 -2.57 6.01
CA ASN A 95 12.58 -3.06 6.60
C ASN A 95 12.63 -4.58 6.75
N GLU A 96 11.46 -5.19 6.93
CA GLU A 96 11.35 -6.61 7.23
C GLU A 96 10.22 -7.19 6.40
N ASP A 97 10.24 -8.49 6.19
CA ASP A 97 9.13 -9.20 5.58
C ASP A 97 7.84 -8.84 6.29
N ALA A 98 6.80 -8.59 5.52
CA ALA A 98 5.55 -8.08 6.06
C ALA A 98 4.37 -8.94 5.66
N GLN A 99 3.41 -9.01 6.57
CA GLN A 99 2.10 -9.56 6.28
C GLN A 99 1.19 -8.39 5.91
N ILE A 100 0.62 -8.45 4.72
CA ILE A 100 -0.23 -7.40 4.18
C ILE A 100 -1.65 -7.92 4.08
N THR A 101 -2.58 -7.16 4.64
CA THR A 101 -4.02 -7.47 4.56
C THR A 101 -4.71 -6.40 3.75
N LEU A 102 -5.49 -6.81 2.76
CA LEU A 102 -6.22 -5.91 1.88
C LEU A 102 -7.72 -6.08 2.08
N GLY A 103 -8.46 -4.96 2.06
CA GLY A 103 -9.91 -4.97 2.07
C GLY A 103 -10.43 -4.98 0.63
N LEU A 104 -11.01 -6.10 0.23
CA LEU A 104 -11.52 -6.34 -1.11
C LEU A 104 -12.96 -6.84 -1.04
N GLU A 105 -13.48 -7.34 -2.15
CA GLU A 105 -14.83 -7.87 -2.18
C GLU A 105 -14.87 -9.26 -1.52
N GLU A 106 -15.84 -9.47 -0.63
CA GLU A 106 -15.95 -10.74 0.07
C GLU A 106 -16.31 -11.88 -0.88
N GLY A 107 -15.91 -13.09 -0.52
CA GLY A 107 -16.27 -14.31 -1.27
C GLY A 107 -15.74 -14.32 -2.69
N THR A 108 -14.65 -13.63 -2.97
CA THR A 108 -14.13 -13.43 -4.32
C THR A 108 -12.71 -13.97 -4.42
N SER A 109 -12.40 -14.63 -5.54
CA SER A 109 -11.05 -15.12 -5.83
C SER A 109 -10.26 -14.10 -6.64
N TYR A 110 -8.98 -13.98 -6.34
CA TYR A 110 -8.08 -13.04 -6.99
C TYR A 110 -6.81 -13.73 -7.41
N ASP A 111 -6.36 -13.41 -8.63
CA ASP A 111 -5.03 -13.81 -9.12
C ASP A 111 -4.01 -12.81 -8.64
N ILE A 112 -2.89 -13.30 -8.11
CA ILE A 112 -1.87 -12.48 -7.48
C ILE A 112 -0.56 -12.62 -8.24
N ARG A 113 0.05 -11.48 -8.56
CA ARG A 113 1.38 -11.40 -9.16
C ARG A 113 2.27 -10.55 -8.27
N ILE A 114 3.46 -11.05 -8.02
CA ILE A 114 4.48 -10.33 -7.24
C ILE A 114 5.71 -10.21 -8.12
N ASN A 115 6.14 -8.98 -8.39
CA ASN A 115 7.23 -8.66 -9.31
C ASN A 115 7.01 -9.31 -10.68
N ASP A 116 5.77 -9.23 -11.18
CA ASP A 116 5.35 -9.78 -12.48
C ASP A 116 5.40 -11.31 -12.57
N LYS A 117 5.53 -12.00 -11.42
CA LYS A 117 5.51 -13.46 -11.35
C LYS A 117 4.21 -13.94 -10.73
N ASP A 118 3.65 -15.00 -11.28
CA ASP A 118 2.43 -15.60 -10.75
C ASP A 118 2.68 -16.10 -9.32
N ALA A 119 1.87 -15.61 -8.39
CA ALA A 119 1.94 -16.00 -6.98
C ALA A 119 0.69 -16.79 -6.55
N GLY A 120 -0.12 -17.22 -7.51
CA GLY A 120 -1.28 -18.06 -7.25
C GLY A 120 -2.58 -17.30 -7.19
N THR A 121 -3.63 -18.02 -6.83
CA THR A 121 -4.98 -17.50 -6.68
C THR A 121 -5.38 -17.63 -5.22
N MET A 122 -5.94 -16.57 -4.65
CA MET A 122 -6.40 -16.55 -3.27
C MET A 122 -7.82 -16.02 -3.20
N ALA A 123 -8.60 -16.56 -2.27
CA ALA A 123 -9.96 -16.09 -2.02
C ALA A 123 -9.98 -15.21 -0.78
N THR A 124 -10.81 -14.18 -0.81
CA THR A 124 -11.07 -13.36 0.37
C THR A 124 -11.88 -14.15 1.39
N ASN A 125 -11.79 -13.75 2.67
CA ASN A 125 -12.63 -14.33 3.72
C ASN A 125 -14.01 -13.68 3.71
N MET A 126 -14.85 -14.02 4.70
CA MET A 126 -16.21 -13.50 4.82
C MET A 126 -16.25 -12.00 5.07
N GLY A 127 -15.16 -11.43 5.58
CA GLY A 127 -15.04 -9.97 5.76
C GLY A 127 -14.41 -9.26 4.58
N GLY A 128 -14.16 -9.95 3.47
CA GLY A 128 -13.54 -9.37 2.29
C GLY A 128 -12.04 -9.13 2.43
N LYS A 129 -11.39 -9.81 3.35
CA LYS A 129 -9.94 -9.60 3.58
C LYS A 129 -9.11 -10.64 2.87
N LEU A 130 -8.05 -10.17 2.23
CA LEU A 130 -7.05 -10.99 1.57
C LEU A 130 -5.71 -10.76 2.27
N VAL A 131 -5.03 -11.84 2.65
CA VAL A 131 -3.77 -11.77 3.40
C VAL A 131 -2.63 -12.28 2.54
N LEU A 132 -1.59 -11.46 2.40
CA LEU A 132 -0.39 -11.78 1.64
C LEU A 132 0.84 -11.70 2.54
N SER A 133 1.85 -12.53 2.24
CA SER A 133 3.18 -12.37 2.83
C SER A 133 4.11 -11.86 1.75
N VAL A 134 4.81 -10.78 2.02
CA VAL A 134 5.74 -10.16 1.07
C VAL A 134 7.14 -10.13 1.70
N GLU A 135 8.11 -10.65 0.96
CA GLU A 135 9.50 -10.63 1.36
C GLU A 135 10.21 -9.48 0.67
N PHE A 136 11.02 -8.74 1.44
CA PHE A 136 11.80 -7.63 0.90
C PHE A 136 13.27 -7.99 0.84
N ASP A 137 13.89 -7.69 -0.29
CA ASP A 137 15.33 -7.85 -0.49
C ASP A 137 15.98 -6.47 -0.34
N GLY A 138 16.35 -6.15 0.89
CA GLY A 138 16.84 -4.83 1.22
C GLY A 138 15.73 -3.78 1.09
N GLU A 139 16.07 -2.61 0.54
CA GLU A 139 15.11 -1.52 0.37
C GLU A 139 14.53 -1.47 -1.05
N LYS A 140 14.54 -2.58 -1.76
CA LYS A 140 13.96 -2.64 -3.10
C LYS A 140 12.45 -2.75 -3.01
N PRO A 141 11.70 -1.90 -3.73
CA PRO A 141 10.25 -2.03 -3.73
C PRO A 141 9.79 -3.30 -4.43
N VAL A 142 8.70 -3.83 -3.93
CA VAL A 142 8.06 -5.02 -4.49
C VAL A 142 6.76 -4.58 -5.17
N LYS A 143 6.60 -5.01 -6.40
CA LYS A 143 5.37 -4.73 -7.15
C LYS A 143 4.34 -5.80 -6.85
N VAL A 144 3.14 -5.38 -6.49
CA VAL A 144 2.03 -6.29 -6.20
C VAL A 144 0.87 -5.94 -7.13
N ASP A 145 0.39 -6.94 -7.86
CA ASP A 145 -0.76 -6.82 -8.73
C ASP A 145 -1.78 -7.89 -8.34
N ILE A 146 -3.01 -7.46 -8.11
CA ILE A 146 -4.10 -8.33 -7.68
C ILE A 146 -5.30 -8.08 -8.59
N LYS A 147 -5.83 -9.13 -9.17
CA LYS A 147 -6.89 -9.01 -10.15
C LYS A 147 -7.93 -10.11 -9.94
N LYS A 148 -9.21 -9.78 -10.06
CA LYS A 148 -10.26 -10.79 -9.96
C LYS A 148 -10.00 -11.93 -10.95
N ALA A 149 -10.08 -13.13 -10.44
CA ALA A 149 -9.87 -14.33 -11.23
C ALA A 149 -11.05 -14.59 -12.19
#